data_819892c7e544fa1374a46ca07a6d2bff
#
_entry.id   819892c7e544fa1374a46ca07a6d2bff
#
_cell.length_a   1.000
_cell.length_b   1.000
_cell.length_c   1.000
_cell.angle_alpha   90.00
_cell.angle_beta   90.00
_cell.angle_gamma   90.00
#
_symmetry.space_group_name_H-M   'P 1'
#
loop_
_entity.id
_entity.type
_entity.pdbx_description
1 polymer ?
#
loop_
_entity_poly.entity_id
_entity_poly.type
_entity_poly.pdbx_seq_one_letter_code
_entity_poly.pdbx_strand_id
1 'polypeptide(L)'
;MQHKNKTALEQCFTINGLRITGKLWHPSSEKEGVIALHGWLDNANSFDLLAPALSNQPFLALDLPGQGKSDFRSAHAPYNIWSEIDEILQVSHQLGWETFTLLGHSRGAAVASLLAGTFPARISRLILIEGGIPHPGEDAHAPEQLAKAITANRQIENNRSTVFTTRNLAIAARQNGFTKVNEQAATILAERALIEDRDGFSWRADPRIKIPSEVRLNRAQIMAFLKAISAPTLLINAKKGLFVDKPEANDYFAAIEHLKRYDLEGGHHLHLEGAENEIAELVSAFCVAK
;
A
#
# COMPACT_ATOMS: atom_id res chain seq x y z
N MET A 1 -26.49 0.88 -21.54
CA MET A 1 -25.58 1.38 -20.49
C MET A 1 -24.19 1.45 -21.10
N GLN A 2 -23.64 2.64 -21.24
CA GLN A 2 -22.32 2.86 -21.87
C GLN A 2 -21.24 2.26 -20.96
N HIS A 3 -20.39 1.40 -21.50
CA HIS A 3 -19.16 0.94 -20.86
C HIS A 3 -18.26 2.16 -20.65
N LYS A 4 -18.40 2.83 -19.49
CA LYS A 4 -17.45 3.87 -19.06
C LYS A 4 -16.06 3.25 -18.97
N ASN A 5 -15.09 3.92 -19.55
CA ASN A 5 -13.68 3.55 -19.66
C ASN A 5 -13.15 2.85 -18.40
N LYS A 6 -12.93 1.54 -18.51
CA LYS A 6 -12.27 0.73 -17.47
C LYS A 6 -10.75 0.90 -17.45
N THR A 7 -10.21 1.74 -18.33
CA THR A 7 -8.76 1.92 -18.51
C THR A 7 -8.27 3.06 -17.63
N ALA A 8 -7.27 2.79 -16.81
CA ALA A 8 -6.59 3.80 -16.02
C ALA A 8 -5.72 4.71 -16.89
N LEU A 9 -5.59 5.97 -16.48
CA LEU A 9 -4.61 6.91 -17.01
C LEU A 9 -3.34 6.86 -16.17
N GLU A 10 -2.18 6.71 -16.80
CA GLU A 10 -0.89 6.86 -16.11
C GLU A 10 -0.74 8.29 -15.60
N GLN A 11 -0.34 8.42 -14.35
CA GLN A 11 -0.04 9.69 -13.70
C GLN A 11 1.43 9.76 -13.31
N CYS A 12 1.97 10.97 -13.29
CA CYS A 12 3.35 11.20 -12.90
C CYS A 12 3.42 12.52 -12.12
N PHE A 13 4.01 12.46 -10.92
CA PHE A 13 4.19 13.59 -10.02
C PHE A 13 5.68 13.75 -9.74
N THR A 14 6.16 14.99 -9.68
CA THR A 14 7.52 15.28 -9.22
C THR A 14 7.46 15.80 -7.79
N ILE A 15 7.95 15.00 -6.85
CA ILE A 15 7.91 15.27 -5.42
C ILE A 15 9.33 15.21 -4.85
N ASN A 16 9.84 16.30 -4.33
CA ASN A 16 11.18 16.37 -3.73
C ASN A 16 12.29 15.79 -4.64
N GLY A 17 12.15 15.98 -5.95
CA GLY A 17 13.07 15.44 -6.96
C GLY A 17 12.86 13.97 -7.32
N LEU A 18 11.90 13.28 -6.72
CA LEU A 18 11.49 11.93 -7.09
C LEU A 18 10.32 11.99 -8.08
N ARG A 19 10.36 11.15 -9.09
CA ARG A 19 9.22 10.87 -9.95
C ARG A 19 8.37 9.78 -9.29
N ILE A 20 7.18 10.16 -8.82
CA ILE A 20 6.17 9.25 -8.27
C ILE A 20 5.11 9.01 -9.34
N THR A 21 4.84 7.76 -9.64
CA THR A 21 3.86 7.35 -10.65
C THR A 21 2.62 6.76 -10.01
N GLY A 22 1.55 6.68 -10.79
CA GLY A 22 0.31 6.05 -10.37
C GLY A 22 -0.63 5.79 -11.53
N LYS A 23 -1.76 5.19 -11.22
CA LYS A 23 -2.85 4.89 -12.14
C LYS A 23 -4.12 5.58 -11.65
N LEU A 24 -4.71 6.42 -12.50
CA LEU A 24 -5.94 7.16 -12.20
C LEU A 24 -7.11 6.56 -12.98
N TRP A 25 -8.11 6.05 -12.27
CA TRP A 25 -9.42 5.66 -12.81
C TRP A 25 -10.45 6.76 -12.57
N HIS A 26 -11.46 6.80 -13.40
CA HIS A 26 -12.60 7.70 -13.30
C HIS A 26 -12.21 9.19 -13.12
N PRO A 27 -11.29 9.73 -13.95
CA PRO A 27 -10.89 11.12 -13.81
C PRO A 27 -12.10 12.04 -13.93
N SER A 28 -12.20 12.98 -13.03
CA SER A 28 -13.25 14.00 -13.02
C SER A 28 -12.67 15.32 -12.52
N SER A 29 -13.47 16.40 -12.59
CA SER A 29 -13.11 17.70 -12.00
C SER A 29 -13.44 17.81 -10.51
N GLU A 30 -13.77 16.70 -9.85
CA GLU A 30 -14.04 16.69 -8.42
C GLU A 30 -12.77 17.03 -7.63
N LYS A 31 -12.97 17.81 -6.56
CA LYS A 31 -11.90 18.27 -5.67
C LYS A 31 -11.55 17.25 -4.58
N GLU A 32 -12.08 16.05 -4.68
CA GLU A 32 -11.85 14.95 -3.75
C GLU A 32 -11.89 13.62 -4.51
N GLY A 33 -11.05 12.68 -4.09
CA GLY A 33 -10.96 11.34 -4.66
C GLY A 33 -10.37 10.36 -3.67
N VAL A 34 -10.08 9.15 -4.14
CA VAL A 34 -9.38 8.11 -3.38
C VAL A 34 -7.91 8.11 -3.76
N ILE A 35 -7.02 8.16 -2.76
CA ILE A 35 -5.61 7.78 -2.92
C ILE A 35 -5.43 6.38 -2.33
N ALA A 36 -4.93 5.45 -3.14
CA ALA A 36 -4.75 4.06 -2.77
C ALA A 36 -3.27 3.67 -2.71
N LEU A 37 -2.89 3.00 -1.61
CA LEU A 37 -1.52 2.61 -1.28
C LEU A 37 -1.41 1.08 -1.24
N HIS A 38 -0.54 0.52 -2.05
CA HIS A 38 -0.34 -0.93 -2.18
C HIS A 38 0.52 -1.53 -1.05
N GLY A 39 0.56 -2.87 -0.98
CA GLY A 39 1.36 -3.63 -0.04
C GLY A 39 2.87 -3.63 -0.33
N TRP A 40 3.63 -4.27 0.55
CA TRP A 40 5.08 -4.40 0.40
C TRP A 40 5.45 -5.22 -0.84
N LEU A 41 6.32 -4.65 -1.69
CA LEU A 41 6.76 -5.20 -2.98
C LEU A 41 5.64 -5.41 -4.02
N ASP A 42 4.49 -4.79 -3.82
CA ASP A 42 3.43 -4.66 -4.83
C ASP A 42 3.60 -3.36 -5.63
N ASN A 43 2.57 -2.90 -6.30
CA ASN A 43 2.53 -1.68 -7.11
C ASN A 43 1.07 -1.27 -7.37
N ALA A 44 0.86 -0.20 -8.13
CA ALA A 44 -0.47 0.34 -8.44
C ALA A 44 -1.42 -0.67 -9.10
N ASN A 45 -0.90 -1.69 -9.82
CA ASN A 45 -1.72 -2.75 -10.39
C ASN A 45 -2.42 -3.63 -9.33
N SER A 46 -2.03 -3.52 -8.06
CA SER A 46 -2.75 -4.17 -6.94
C SER A 46 -4.24 -3.81 -6.90
N PHE A 47 -4.62 -2.69 -7.49
CA PHE A 47 -5.99 -2.20 -7.52
C PHE A 47 -6.68 -2.32 -8.88
N ASP A 48 -6.09 -3.03 -9.86
CA ASP A 48 -6.62 -3.15 -11.22
C ASP A 48 -7.99 -3.83 -11.31
N LEU A 49 -8.32 -4.68 -10.35
CA LEU A 49 -9.64 -5.32 -10.27
C LEU A 49 -10.61 -4.50 -9.42
N LEU A 50 -10.16 -3.91 -8.34
CA LEU A 50 -11.00 -3.14 -7.40
C LEU A 50 -11.37 -1.75 -7.96
N ALA A 51 -10.41 -0.98 -8.46
CA ALA A 51 -10.64 0.41 -8.87
C ALA A 51 -11.70 0.58 -9.96
N PRO A 52 -11.78 -0.27 -11.00
CA PRO A 52 -12.85 -0.18 -12.00
C PRO A 52 -14.26 -0.41 -11.45
N ALA A 53 -14.40 -1.09 -10.31
CA ALA A 53 -15.68 -1.35 -9.66
C ALA A 53 -16.13 -0.16 -8.78
N LEU A 54 -15.22 0.77 -8.43
CA LEU A 54 -15.47 1.96 -7.63
C LEU A 54 -15.72 3.17 -8.53
N SER A 55 -16.88 3.25 -9.18
CA SER A 55 -17.14 4.18 -10.28
C SER A 55 -17.56 5.61 -9.90
N ASN A 56 -17.69 5.93 -8.61
CA ASN A 56 -18.37 7.14 -8.16
C ASN A 56 -17.44 8.35 -7.92
N GLN A 57 -16.12 8.15 -7.93
CA GLN A 57 -15.13 9.19 -7.65
C GLN A 57 -13.78 8.84 -8.30
N PRO A 58 -12.91 9.84 -8.53
CA PRO A 58 -11.55 9.58 -8.99
C PRO A 58 -10.81 8.65 -8.03
N PHE A 59 -10.12 7.66 -8.58
CA PHE A 59 -9.34 6.69 -7.82
C PHE A 59 -7.90 6.66 -8.32
N LEU A 60 -6.97 7.14 -7.52
CA LEU A 60 -5.54 7.15 -7.83
C LEU A 60 -4.82 6.09 -7.00
N ALA A 61 -4.33 5.04 -7.64
CA ALA A 61 -3.39 4.10 -7.03
C ALA A 61 -1.96 4.57 -7.30
N LEU A 62 -1.19 4.79 -6.24
CA LEU A 62 0.22 5.21 -6.34
C LEU A 62 1.14 3.99 -6.42
N ASP A 63 2.22 4.11 -7.17
CA ASP A 63 3.42 3.33 -6.94
C ASP A 63 4.22 4.02 -5.84
N LEU A 64 4.36 3.38 -4.69
CA LEU A 64 5.18 3.93 -3.61
C LEU A 64 6.66 3.99 -4.04
N PRO A 65 7.45 4.95 -3.53
CA PRO A 65 8.85 5.10 -3.92
C PRO A 65 9.63 3.79 -3.89
N GLY A 66 10.43 3.56 -4.92
CA GLY A 66 11.22 2.35 -5.09
C GLY A 66 10.44 1.14 -5.58
N GLN A 67 9.15 1.25 -5.87
CA GLN A 67 8.27 0.16 -6.31
C GLN A 67 7.51 0.59 -7.57
N GLY A 68 6.99 -0.40 -8.32
CA GLY A 68 6.29 -0.14 -9.57
C GLY A 68 7.14 0.65 -10.55
N LYS A 69 6.64 1.78 -11.04
CA LYS A 69 7.33 2.67 -11.97
C LYS A 69 7.87 3.94 -11.30
N SER A 70 7.72 4.09 -9.99
CA SER A 70 8.27 5.21 -9.23
C SER A 70 9.79 5.11 -9.07
N ASP A 71 10.44 6.27 -8.94
CA ASP A 71 11.89 6.36 -8.79
C ASP A 71 12.36 5.75 -7.46
N PHE A 72 13.63 5.35 -7.44
CA PHE A 72 14.32 4.95 -6.22
C PHE A 72 14.69 6.18 -5.42
N ARG A 73 14.66 6.07 -4.10
CA ARG A 73 15.23 7.09 -3.22
C ARG A 73 16.73 7.20 -3.44
N SER A 74 17.31 8.38 -3.12
CA SER A 74 18.77 8.54 -3.12
C SER A 74 19.45 7.46 -2.26
N ALA A 75 20.71 7.15 -2.55
CA ALA A 75 21.44 6.08 -1.88
C ALA A 75 21.47 6.20 -0.34
N HIS A 76 21.35 7.43 0.19
CA HIS A 76 21.39 7.71 1.63
C HIS A 76 20.01 7.84 2.28
N ALA A 77 18.91 7.77 1.51
CA ALA A 77 17.56 7.90 2.03
C ALA A 77 16.93 6.51 2.27
N PRO A 78 16.56 6.17 3.51
CA PRO A 78 15.93 4.90 3.82
C PRO A 78 14.46 4.85 3.36
N TYR A 79 13.90 3.64 3.30
CA TYR A 79 12.48 3.38 3.01
C TYR A 79 11.67 3.21 4.30
N ASN A 80 11.69 4.24 5.14
CA ASN A 80 10.90 4.24 6.38
C ASN A 80 9.41 4.46 6.07
N ILE A 81 8.54 3.79 6.82
CA ILE A 81 7.08 3.82 6.63
C ILE A 81 6.48 5.25 6.73
N TRP A 82 7.07 6.12 7.53
CA TRP A 82 6.63 7.52 7.69
C TRP A 82 7.15 8.46 6.60
N SER A 83 8.19 8.07 5.85
CA SER A 83 8.75 8.92 4.79
C SER A 83 7.78 9.16 3.64
N GLU A 84 6.80 8.26 3.45
CA GLU A 84 5.81 8.34 2.37
C GLU A 84 4.68 9.33 2.69
N ILE A 85 4.51 9.74 3.94
CA ILE A 85 3.41 10.62 4.37
C ILE A 85 3.47 11.98 3.64
N ASP A 86 4.64 12.63 3.64
CA ASP A 86 4.81 13.91 2.96
C ASP A 86 4.59 13.79 1.45
N GLU A 87 5.08 12.72 0.84
CA GLU A 87 4.92 12.47 -0.59
C GLU A 87 3.46 12.31 -0.99
N ILE A 88 2.67 11.59 -0.20
CA ILE A 88 1.23 11.42 -0.44
C ILE A 88 0.50 12.75 -0.31
N LEU A 89 0.84 13.56 0.69
CA LEU A 89 0.27 14.90 0.87
C LEU A 89 0.61 15.84 -0.28
N GLN A 90 1.85 15.80 -0.78
CA GLN A 90 2.24 16.60 -1.95
C GLN A 90 1.55 16.14 -3.24
N VAL A 91 1.34 14.84 -3.43
CA VAL A 91 0.52 14.31 -4.52
C VAL A 91 -0.92 14.84 -4.43
N SER A 92 -1.55 14.77 -3.26
CA SER A 92 -2.91 15.29 -3.06
C SER A 92 -2.97 16.80 -3.35
N HIS A 93 -1.94 17.56 -2.97
CA HIS A 93 -1.85 18.99 -3.26
C HIS A 93 -1.77 19.26 -4.77
N GLN A 94 -0.94 18.51 -5.52
CA GLN A 94 -0.85 18.66 -6.98
C GLN A 94 -2.14 18.29 -7.71
N LEU A 95 -2.97 17.42 -7.12
CA LEU A 95 -4.32 17.10 -7.62
C LEU A 95 -5.37 18.17 -7.25
N GLY A 96 -5.03 19.10 -6.36
CA GLY A 96 -5.99 20.07 -5.81
C GLY A 96 -6.94 19.44 -4.78
N TRP A 97 -6.60 18.29 -4.20
CA TRP A 97 -7.40 17.61 -3.20
C TRP A 97 -6.99 18.04 -1.78
N GLU A 98 -7.75 18.96 -1.21
CA GLU A 98 -7.52 19.42 0.18
C GLU A 98 -7.84 18.33 1.19
N THR A 99 -8.91 17.59 0.97
CA THR A 99 -9.28 16.37 1.68
C THR A 99 -9.40 15.22 0.69
N PHE A 100 -9.21 13.99 1.16
CA PHE A 100 -9.33 12.80 0.31
C PHE A 100 -9.65 11.57 1.14
N THR A 101 -10.26 10.58 0.48
CA THR A 101 -10.39 9.23 1.00
C THR A 101 -9.04 8.53 0.84
N LEU A 102 -8.53 7.97 1.92
CA LEU A 102 -7.26 7.22 1.91
C LEU A 102 -7.54 5.72 2.04
N LEU A 103 -7.10 4.94 1.06
CA LEU A 103 -7.21 3.50 1.06
C LEU A 103 -5.82 2.88 1.12
N GLY A 104 -5.62 1.89 1.96
CA GLY A 104 -4.37 1.16 2.04
C GLY A 104 -4.56 -0.34 2.11
N HIS A 105 -3.68 -1.09 1.44
CA HIS A 105 -3.56 -2.53 1.59
C HIS A 105 -2.27 -2.88 2.32
N SER A 106 -2.35 -3.78 3.32
CA SER A 106 -1.17 -4.34 4.01
C SER A 106 -0.24 -3.25 4.56
N ARG A 107 1.03 -3.16 4.08
CA ARG A 107 1.96 -2.08 4.42
C ARG A 107 1.41 -0.69 4.08
N GLY A 108 0.74 -0.56 2.93
CA GLY A 108 0.07 0.68 2.55
C GLY A 108 -1.03 1.09 3.53
N ALA A 109 -1.73 0.13 4.14
CA ALA A 109 -2.70 0.41 5.19
C ALA A 109 -2.03 0.92 6.48
N ALA A 110 -0.85 0.42 6.84
CA ALA A 110 -0.10 0.95 7.98
C ALA A 110 0.39 2.39 7.72
N VAL A 111 0.86 2.70 6.50
CA VAL A 111 1.17 4.09 6.08
C VAL A 111 -0.07 4.97 6.18
N ALA A 112 -1.22 4.47 5.70
CA ALA A 112 -2.48 5.19 5.72
C ALA A 112 -2.94 5.52 7.15
N SER A 113 -2.81 4.59 8.10
CA SER A 113 -3.12 4.84 9.51
C SER A 113 -2.20 5.90 10.13
N LEU A 114 -0.90 5.85 9.84
CA LEU A 114 0.03 6.88 10.32
C LEU A 114 -0.30 8.26 9.75
N LEU A 115 -0.60 8.34 8.43
CA LEU A 115 -1.00 9.59 7.80
C LEU A 115 -2.28 10.14 8.42
N ALA A 116 -3.31 9.29 8.56
CA ALA A 116 -4.60 9.70 9.14
C ALA A 116 -4.48 10.16 10.59
N GLY A 117 -3.60 9.53 11.38
CA GLY A 117 -3.32 9.97 12.77
C GLY A 117 -2.45 11.23 12.85
N THR A 118 -1.63 11.51 11.83
CA THR A 118 -0.76 12.70 11.81
C THR A 118 -1.47 13.94 11.26
N PHE A 119 -2.29 13.76 10.24
CA PHE A 119 -3.02 14.83 9.54
C PHE A 119 -4.51 14.51 9.43
N PRO A 120 -5.24 14.38 10.57
CA PRO A 120 -6.63 13.91 10.56
C PRO A 120 -7.55 14.82 9.74
N ALA A 121 -7.30 16.13 9.68
CA ALA A 121 -8.09 17.08 8.90
C ALA A 121 -7.96 16.88 7.36
N ARG A 122 -6.98 16.12 6.90
CA ARG A 122 -6.77 15.84 5.48
C ARG A 122 -7.51 14.59 5.00
N ILE A 123 -7.97 13.74 5.90
CA ILE A 123 -8.56 12.43 5.59
C ILE A 123 -10.06 12.48 5.83
N SER A 124 -10.83 12.46 4.76
CA SER A 124 -12.30 12.43 4.83
C SER A 124 -12.82 11.04 5.24
N ARG A 125 -12.17 9.98 4.77
CA ARG A 125 -12.45 8.59 5.13
C ARG A 125 -11.17 7.77 5.05
N LEU A 126 -11.06 6.74 5.91
CA LEU A 126 -9.94 5.80 5.91
C LEU A 126 -10.46 4.39 5.60
N ILE A 127 -9.83 3.71 4.64
CA ILE A 127 -10.16 2.34 4.24
C ILE A 127 -8.89 1.49 4.38
N LEU A 128 -8.96 0.47 5.21
CA LEU A 128 -7.86 -0.43 5.53
C LEU A 128 -8.21 -1.83 5.06
N ILE A 129 -7.40 -2.39 4.18
CA ILE A 129 -7.55 -3.75 3.66
C ILE A 129 -6.37 -4.58 4.17
N GLU A 130 -6.64 -5.61 4.97
CA GLU A 130 -5.63 -6.55 5.49
C GLU A 130 -4.38 -5.86 6.06
N GLY A 131 -4.59 -4.76 6.79
CA GLY A 131 -3.53 -3.93 7.33
C GLY A 131 -4.05 -2.83 8.24
N GLY A 132 -3.17 -1.89 8.61
CA GLY A 132 -3.51 -0.71 9.41
C GLY A 132 -2.66 -0.54 10.66
N ILE A 133 -1.99 -1.60 11.10
CA ILE A 133 -1.10 -1.56 12.26
C ILE A 133 0.34 -1.61 11.76
N PRO A 134 1.18 -0.56 11.99
CA PRO A 134 2.62 -0.68 11.80
C PRO A 134 3.20 -1.83 12.61
N HIS A 135 4.17 -2.53 12.05
CA HIS A 135 4.79 -3.65 12.78
C HIS A 135 5.49 -3.12 14.04
N PRO A 136 5.03 -3.50 15.25
CA PRO A 136 5.56 -2.94 16.48
C PRO A 136 7.01 -3.35 16.72
N GLY A 137 7.77 -2.45 17.34
CA GLY A 137 9.07 -2.73 17.93
C GLY A 137 8.95 -2.92 19.42
N GLU A 138 9.84 -3.76 19.96
CA GLU A 138 10.00 -3.92 21.41
C GLU A 138 11.21 -3.09 21.88
N ASP A 139 11.04 -2.32 22.94
CA ASP A 139 12.04 -1.37 23.43
C ASP A 139 13.38 -2.06 23.75
N ALA A 140 13.34 -3.27 24.33
CA ALA A 140 14.51 -4.05 24.66
C ALA A 140 15.32 -4.50 23.43
N HIS A 141 14.69 -4.64 22.27
CA HIS A 141 15.32 -5.10 21.03
C HIS A 141 15.76 -3.95 20.12
N ALA A 142 15.61 -2.68 20.53
CA ALA A 142 15.97 -1.54 19.70
C ALA A 142 17.44 -1.53 19.23
N PRO A 143 18.46 -1.85 20.09
CA PRO A 143 19.84 -1.94 19.65
C PRO A 143 20.08 -3.04 18.60
N GLU A 144 19.46 -4.20 18.78
CA GLU A 144 19.56 -5.33 17.84
C GLU A 144 18.90 -4.98 16.51
N GLN A 145 17.73 -4.35 16.53
CA GLN A 145 17.03 -3.89 15.34
C GLN A 145 17.89 -2.92 14.51
N LEU A 146 18.51 -1.94 15.17
CA LEU A 146 19.41 -0.99 14.51
C LEU A 146 20.65 -1.68 13.93
N ALA A 147 21.29 -2.58 14.69
CA ALA A 147 22.45 -3.33 14.21
C ALA A 147 22.11 -4.18 12.98
N LYS A 148 20.95 -4.85 12.98
CA LYS A 148 20.45 -5.65 11.86
C LYS A 148 20.22 -4.80 10.61
N ALA A 149 19.61 -3.62 10.75
CA ALA A 149 19.36 -2.70 9.64
C ALA A 149 20.68 -2.20 9.02
N ILE A 150 21.63 -1.75 9.84
CA ILE A 150 22.95 -1.27 9.39
C ILE A 150 23.71 -2.39 8.66
N THR A 151 23.71 -3.60 9.23
CA THR A 151 24.39 -4.76 8.63
C THR A 151 23.77 -5.13 7.28
N ALA A 152 22.44 -5.19 7.21
CA ALA A 152 21.73 -5.49 5.97
C ALA A 152 21.99 -4.41 4.89
N ASN A 153 22.03 -3.13 5.27
CA ASN A 153 22.31 -2.04 4.34
C ASN A 153 23.72 -2.14 3.73
N ARG A 154 24.72 -2.49 4.53
CA ARG A 154 26.10 -2.71 4.03
C ARG A 154 26.22 -3.90 3.09
N GLN A 155 25.35 -4.90 3.23
CA GLN A 155 25.38 -6.10 2.40
C GLN A 155 24.62 -5.96 1.09
N ILE A 156 23.72 -4.95 0.99
CA ILE A 156 22.82 -4.82 -0.17
C ILE A 156 23.57 -4.57 -1.47
N GLU A 157 24.71 -3.86 -1.44
CA GLU A 157 25.54 -3.56 -2.62
C GLU A 157 26.07 -4.84 -3.29
N ASN A 158 26.19 -5.93 -2.52
CA ASN A 158 26.62 -7.25 -3.02
C ASN A 158 25.46 -8.12 -3.50
N ASN A 159 24.22 -7.73 -3.27
CA ASN A 159 23.03 -8.48 -3.65
C ASN A 159 22.58 -8.10 -5.06
N ARG A 160 22.97 -8.88 -6.05
CA ARG A 160 22.42 -8.77 -7.41
C ARG A 160 20.94 -9.12 -7.39
N SER A 161 20.13 -8.35 -8.10
CA SER A 161 18.73 -8.71 -8.36
C SER A 161 18.67 -10.08 -9.05
N THR A 162 17.72 -10.91 -8.66
CA THR A 162 17.48 -12.19 -9.34
C THR A 162 17.03 -11.91 -10.77
N VAL A 163 17.70 -12.53 -11.73
CA VAL A 163 17.33 -12.49 -13.14
C VAL A 163 16.65 -13.80 -13.50
N PHE A 164 15.48 -13.70 -14.12
CA PHE A 164 14.70 -14.84 -14.61
C PHE A 164 14.84 -14.94 -16.12
N THR A 165 15.09 -16.14 -16.64
CA THR A 165 15.22 -16.36 -18.09
C THR A 165 13.90 -16.18 -18.84
N THR A 166 12.77 -16.28 -18.17
CA THR A 166 11.45 -16.05 -18.77
C THR A 166 10.54 -15.28 -17.80
N ARG A 167 9.58 -14.54 -18.36
CA ARG A 167 8.53 -13.85 -17.61
C ARG A 167 7.72 -14.80 -16.71
N ASN A 168 7.44 -16.01 -17.21
CA ASN A 168 6.66 -17.01 -16.47
C ASN A 168 7.38 -17.47 -15.19
N LEU A 169 8.70 -17.59 -15.21
CA LEU A 169 9.48 -17.91 -14.00
C LEU A 169 9.42 -16.80 -12.97
N ALA A 170 9.43 -15.53 -13.39
CA ALA A 170 9.24 -14.41 -12.48
C ALA A 170 7.83 -14.39 -11.88
N ILE A 171 6.79 -14.64 -12.68
CA ILE A 171 5.40 -14.77 -12.22
C ILE A 171 5.28 -15.92 -11.20
N ALA A 172 5.82 -17.09 -11.49
CA ALA A 172 5.82 -18.23 -10.58
C ALA A 172 6.56 -17.91 -9.25
N ALA A 173 7.65 -17.14 -9.31
CA ALA A 173 8.35 -16.67 -8.11
C ALA A 173 7.48 -15.72 -7.29
N ARG A 174 6.66 -14.82 -7.92
CA ARG A 174 5.72 -13.95 -7.21
C ARG A 174 4.59 -14.73 -6.57
N GLN A 175 4.04 -15.77 -7.23
CA GLN A 175 3.02 -16.65 -6.67
C GLN A 175 3.46 -17.27 -5.33
N ASN A 176 4.73 -17.67 -5.27
CA ASN A 176 5.33 -18.34 -4.12
C ASN A 176 6.14 -17.40 -3.21
N GLY A 177 5.92 -16.09 -3.32
CA GLY A 177 6.56 -15.07 -2.50
C GLY A 177 6.15 -15.11 -1.02
N PHE A 178 6.59 -14.12 -0.25
CA PHE A 178 6.30 -14.00 1.19
C PHE A 178 4.79 -14.03 1.50
N THR A 179 4.00 -13.33 0.72
CA THR A 179 2.54 -13.45 0.69
C THR A 179 2.17 -14.12 -0.64
N LYS A 180 1.70 -15.37 -0.56
CA LYS A 180 1.28 -16.13 -1.73
C LYS A 180 0.10 -15.45 -2.41
N VAL A 181 0.07 -15.52 -3.75
CA VAL A 181 -1.05 -15.05 -4.58
C VAL A 181 -1.33 -16.07 -5.68
N ASN A 182 -2.54 -16.04 -6.23
CA ASN A 182 -2.88 -16.86 -7.39
C ASN A 182 -2.16 -16.37 -8.66
N GLU A 183 -2.23 -17.14 -9.75
CA GLU A 183 -1.55 -16.84 -11.00
C GLU A 183 -2.03 -15.54 -11.64
N GLN A 184 -3.32 -15.27 -11.60
CA GLN A 184 -3.90 -14.04 -12.13
C GLN A 184 -3.34 -12.81 -11.41
N ALA A 185 -3.38 -12.80 -10.08
CA ALA A 185 -2.84 -11.70 -9.28
C ALA A 185 -1.34 -11.53 -9.47
N ALA A 186 -0.57 -12.64 -9.51
CA ALA A 186 0.86 -12.59 -9.79
C ALA A 186 1.16 -11.99 -11.17
N THR A 187 0.37 -12.34 -12.20
CA THR A 187 0.50 -11.81 -13.55
C THR A 187 0.21 -10.30 -13.59
N ILE A 188 -0.88 -9.86 -12.97
CA ILE A 188 -1.27 -8.43 -12.89
C ILE A 188 -0.16 -7.61 -12.21
N LEU A 189 0.36 -8.09 -11.08
CA LEU A 189 1.44 -7.40 -10.37
C LEU A 189 2.74 -7.37 -11.18
N ALA A 190 3.09 -8.49 -11.85
CA ALA A 190 4.29 -8.62 -12.65
C ALA A 190 4.30 -7.67 -13.87
N GLU A 191 3.15 -7.35 -14.45
CA GLU A 191 3.05 -6.43 -15.60
C GLU A 191 3.66 -5.05 -15.33
N ARG A 192 3.56 -4.55 -14.09
CA ARG A 192 4.10 -3.25 -13.71
C ARG A 192 5.44 -3.33 -13.00
N ALA A 193 5.80 -4.51 -12.48
CA ALA A 193 6.99 -4.72 -11.66
C ALA A 193 8.18 -5.31 -12.40
N LEU A 194 8.01 -5.88 -13.60
CA LEU A 194 9.11 -6.48 -14.36
C LEU A 194 9.78 -5.50 -15.32
N ILE A 195 11.11 -5.63 -15.41
CA ILE A 195 11.94 -5.05 -16.45
C ILE A 195 12.50 -6.21 -17.27
N GLU A 196 12.45 -6.08 -18.57
CA GLU A 196 13.13 -6.97 -19.52
C GLU A 196 14.41 -6.30 -19.99
N ASP A 197 15.52 -7.01 -19.93
CA ASP A 197 16.81 -6.60 -20.45
C ASP A 197 17.48 -7.74 -21.26
N ARG A 198 18.76 -7.61 -21.61
CA ARG A 198 19.48 -8.60 -22.41
C ARG A 198 19.66 -9.94 -21.71
N ASP A 199 19.65 -9.93 -20.38
CA ASP A 199 19.93 -11.10 -19.55
C ASP A 199 18.62 -11.81 -19.14
N GLY A 200 17.46 -11.18 -19.37
CA GLY A 200 16.14 -11.72 -19.05
C GLY A 200 15.23 -10.73 -18.30
N PHE A 201 14.52 -11.22 -17.31
CA PHE A 201 13.54 -10.46 -16.55
C PHE A 201 14.01 -10.24 -15.12
N SER A 202 13.91 -9.01 -14.62
CA SER A 202 14.21 -8.65 -13.23
C SER A 202 13.10 -7.79 -12.61
N TRP A 203 13.04 -7.80 -11.27
CA TRP A 203 12.07 -6.96 -10.55
C TRP A 203 12.55 -5.51 -10.50
N ARG A 204 11.62 -4.60 -10.77
CA ARG A 204 11.83 -3.15 -10.73
C ARG A 204 12.01 -2.59 -9.32
N ALA A 205 11.62 -3.33 -8.28
CA ALA A 205 11.69 -2.85 -6.92
C ALA A 205 13.14 -2.62 -6.45
N ASP A 206 13.37 -1.51 -5.75
CA ASP A 206 14.66 -1.23 -5.11
C ASP A 206 14.96 -2.31 -4.06
N PRO A 207 16.10 -3.01 -4.16
CA PRO A 207 16.47 -4.04 -3.18
C PRO A 207 16.50 -3.53 -1.73
N ARG A 208 16.75 -2.23 -1.51
CA ARG A 208 16.79 -1.59 -0.18
C ARG A 208 15.45 -1.60 0.55
N ILE A 209 14.33 -1.78 -0.14
CA ILE A 209 13.00 -1.95 0.48
C ILE A 209 12.94 -3.20 1.38
N LYS A 210 13.81 -4.18 1.13
CA LYS A 210 13.92 -5.41 1.93
C LYS A 210 14.77 -5.25 3.19
N ILE A 211 15.46 -4.11 3.33
CA ILE A 211 16.25 -3.81 4.53
C ILE A 211 15.28 -3.57 5.70
N PRO A 212 15.50 -4.19 6.87
CA PRO A 212 14.71 -3.87 8.05
C PRO A 212 14.80 -2.39 8.41
N SER A 213 13.70 -1.80 8.89
CA SER A 213 13.72 -0.42 9.40
C SER A 213 14.72 -0.29 10.56
N GLU A 214 15.47 0.81 10.61
CA GLU A 214 16.41 1.12 11.70
C GLU A 214 15.70 1.24 13.05
N VAL A 215 14.52 1.84 13.01
CA VAL A 215 13.65 2.05 14.18
C VAL A 215 12.26 1.56 13.86
N ARG A 216 11.61 0.94 14.83
CA ARG A 216 10.18 0.61 14.80
C ARG A 216 9.45 1.37 15.88
N LEU A 217 8.23 1.78 15.60
CA LEU A 217 7.35 2.36 16.61
C LEU A 217 7.01 1.29 17.65
N ASN A 218 7.07 1.65 18.92
CA ASN A 218 6.59 0.77 19.99
C ASN A 218 5.06 0.82 20.11
N ARG A 219 4.49 -0.06 20.95
CA ARG A 219 3.04 -0.14 21.16
C ARG A 219 2.42 1.21 21.52
N ALA A 220 3.04 1.96 22.44
CA ALA A 220 2.49 3.23 22.93
C ALA A 220 2.43 4.29 21.81
N GLN A 221 3.47 4.35 20.98
CA GLN A 221 3.52 5.25 19.84
C GLN A 221 2.47 4.87 18.79
N ILE A 222 2.33 3.60 18.43
CA ILE A 222 1.30 3.13 17.50
C ILE A 222 -0.10 3.48 18.02
N MET A 223 -0.38 3.21 19.30
CA MET A 223 -1.66 3.54 19.92
C MET A 223 -1.95 5.04 19.90
N ALA A 224 -0.94 5.89 20.01
CA ALA A 224 -1.11 7.36 19.93
C ALA A 224 -1.56 7.78 18.52
N PHE A 225 -0.97 7.22 17.46
CA PHE A 225 -1.42 7.48 16.07
C PHE A 225 -2.85 6.99 15.84
N LEU A 226 -3.17 5.75 16.25
CA LEU A 226 -4.49 5.16 16.00
C LEU A 226 -5.60 5.93 16.73
N LYS A 227 -5.36 6.37 17.96
CA LYS A 227 -6.31 7.22 18.74
C LYS A 227 -6.51 8.61 18.14
N ALA A 228 -5.54 9.13 17.39
CA ALA A 228 -5.63 10.42 16.73
C ALA A 228 -6.42 10.38 15.41
N ILE A 229 -6.78 9.20 14.91
CA ILE A 229 -7.60 9.05 13.70
C ILE A 229 -9.04 9.50 14.03
N SER A 230 -9.47 10.63 13.44
CA SER A 230 -10.83 11.13 13.57
C SER A 230 -11.73 10.78 12.39
N ALA A 231 -11.13 10.34 11.26
CA ALA A 231 -11.89 9.97 10.08
C ALA A 231 -12.71 8.69 10.30
N PRO A 232 -13.96 8.62 9.80
CA PRO A 232 -14.66 7.35 9.69
C PRO A 232 -13.76 6.31 9.02
N THR A 233 -13.64 5.14 9.65
CA THR A 233 -12.68 4.10 9.22
C THR A 233 -13.41 2.79 8.89
N LEU A 234 -13.09 2.22 7.73
CA LEU A 234 -13.54 0.90 7.28
C LEU A 234 -12.33 -0.05 7.29
N LEU A 235 -12.41 -1.12 8.08
CA LEU A 235 -11.44 -2.20 8.11
C LEU A 235 -12.04 -3.44 7.42
N ILE A 236 -11.34 -3.95 6.43
CA ILE A 236 -11.69 -5.18 5.72
C ILE A 236 -10.57 -6.19 5.90
N ASN A 237 -10.83 -7.26 6.63
CA ASN A 237 -9.90 -8.35 6.84
C ASN A 237 -10.33 -9.59 6.05
N ALA A 238 -9.37 -10.44 5.77
CA ALA A 238 -9.58 -11.75 5.18
C ALA A 238 -9.67 -12.83 6.27
N LYS A 239 -10.61 -13.77 6.15
CA LYS A 239 -10.73 -14.91 7.08
C LYS A 239 -9.54 -15.89 7.02
N LYS A 240 -8.69 -15.77 6.00
CA LYS A 240 -7.40 -16.50 5.86
C LYS A 240 -6.23 -15.53 5.68
N GLY A 241 -6.34 -14.34 6.28
CA GLY A 241 -5.38 -13.26 6.16
C GLY A 241 -4.36 -13.19 7.29
N LEU A 242 -3.70 -12.03 7.40
CA LEU A 242 -2.59 -11.83 8.35
C LEU A 242 -3.03 -11.71 9.82
N PHE A 243 -4.33 -11.42 10.09
CA PHE A 243 -4.82 -11.13 11.44
C PHE A 243 -5.61 -12.28 12.07
N VAL A 244 -5.77 -13.42 11.38
CA VAL A 244 -6.59 -14.55 11.83
C VAL A 244 -6.16 -15.07 13.21
N ASP A 245 -4.84 -15.23 13.40
CA ASP A 245 -4.26 -15.77 14.63
C ASP A 245 -3.54 -14.67 15.47
N LYS A 246 -4.01 -13.42 15.38
CA LYS A 246 -3.42 -12.29 16.08
C LYS A 246 -4.44 -11.53 16.91
N PRO A 247 -4.91 -12.10 18.03
CA PRO A 247 -5.90 -11.45 18.89
C PRO A 247 -5.42 -10.10 19.43
N GLU A 248 -4.10 -9.91 19.59
CA GLU A 248 -3.49 -8.64 20.02
C GLU A 248 -3.76 -7.50 19.02
N ALA A 249 -4.03 -7.79 17.74
CA ALA A 249 -4.40 -6.78 16.76
C ALA A 249 -5.74 -6.11 17.10
N ASN A 250 -6.65 -6.81 17.78
CA ASN A 250 -7.94 -6.26 18.15
C ASN A 250 -7.80 -5.07 19.10
N ASP A 251 -6.83 -5.08 20.01
CA ASP A 251 -6.57 -3.96 20.93
C ASP A 251 -6.15 -2.71 20.18
N TYR A 252 -5.33 -2.86 19.12
CA TYR A 252 -4.91 -1.75 18.28
C TYR A 252 -6.10 -1.18 17.51
N PHE A 253 -6.89 -2.02 16.85
CA PHE A 253 -8.05 -1.56 16.08
C PHE A 253 -9.14 -0.95 16.96
N ALA A 254 -9.32 -1.43 18.19
CA ALA A 254 -10.25 -0.84 19.16
C ALA A 254 -9.86 0.60 19.57
N ALA A 255 -8.64 1.04 19.29
CA ALA A 255 -8.21 2.42 19.55
C ALA A 255 -8.73 3.43 18.50
N ILE A 256 -9.23 2.96 17.34
CA ILE A 256 -9.82 3.81 16.29
C ILE A 256 -11.30 4.00 16.63
N GLU A 257 -11.69 5.22 17.00
CA GLU A 257 -13.03 5.52 17.56
C GLU A 257 -14.17 5.20 16.59
N HIS A 258 -14.01 5.53 15.30
CA HIS A 258 -15.07 5.38 14.29
C HIS A 258 -14.80 4.23 13.32
N LEU A 259 -14.43 3.07 13.86
CA LEU A 259 -14.09 1.88 13.06
C LEU A 259 -15.33 1.01 12.81
N LYS A 260 -15.56 0.67 11.52
CA LYS A 260 -16.41 -0.44 11.09
C LYS A 260 -15.54 -1.56 10.54
N ARG A 261 -15.78 -2.80 10.95
CA ARG A 261 -14.99 -3.96 10.52
C ARG A 261 -15.85 -4.97 9.79
N TYR A 262 -15.28 -5.53 8.72
CA TYR A 262 -15.82 -6.68 7.98
C TYR A 262 -14.72 -7.73 7.78
N ASP A 263 -15.10 -9.00 7.95
CA ASP A 263 -14.21 -10.14 7.72
C ASP A 263 -14.75 -10.94 6.54
N LEU A 264 -14.07 -10.90 5.38
CA LEU A 264 -14.50 -11.52 4.13
C LEU A 264 -13.76 -12.84 3.86
N GLU A 265 -14.34 -13.67 3.00
CA GLU A 265 -13.65 -14.85 2.50
C GLU A 265 -12.45 -14.43 1.63
N GLY A 266 -11.34 -15.15 1.75
CA GLY A 266 -10.13 -14.89 0.97
C GLY A 266 -8.86 -14.91 1.79
N GLY A 267 -7.74 -14.65 1.12
CA GLY A 267 -6.39 -14.51 1.67
C GLY A 267 -5.97 -13.05 1.74
N HIS A 268 -4.69 -12.83 2.00
CA HIS A 268 -4.12 -11.50 2.20
C HIS A 268 -4.34 -10.51 1.03
N HIS A 269 -4.43 -11.00 -0.21
CA HIS A 269 -4.69 -10.17 -1.40
C HIS A 269 -6.14 -10.27 -1.89
N LEU A 270 -7.12 -10.45 -0.99
CA LEU A 270 -8.53 -10.65 -1.33
C LEU A 270 -9.11 -9.60 -2.31
N HIS A 271 -8.60 -8.36 -2.29
CA HIS A 271 -8.98 -7.27 -3.20
C HIS A 271 -8.48 -7.46 -4.65
N LEU A 272 -7.65 -8.46 -4.90
CA LEU A 272 -7.07 -8.84 -6.18
C LEU A 272 -7.34 -10.33 -6.52
N GLU A 273 -7.97 -11.07 -5.64
CA GLU A 273 -8.15 -12.53 -5.71
C GLU A 273 -9.60 -12.98 -5.56
N GLY A 274 -10.56 -12.19 -6.04
CA GLY A 274 -11.96 -12.59 -6.19
C GLY A 274 -12.95 -11.94 -5.23
N ALA A 275 -12.52 -11.15 -4.23
CA ALA A 275 -13.41 -10.38 -3.37
C ALA A 275 -13.55 -8.91 -3.78
N GLU A 276 -12.98 -8.50 -4.91
CA GLU A 276 -12.95 -7.11 -5.36
C GLU A 276 -14.35 -6.49 -5.51
N ASN A 277 -15.33 -7.24 -5.96
CA ASN A 277 -16.71 -6.73 -6.10
C ASN A 277 -17.38 -6.52 -4.74
N GLU A 278 -17.25 -7.48 -3.81
CA GLU A 278 -17.79 -7.36 -2.45
C GLU A 278 -17.13 -6.19 -1.69
N ILE A 279 -15.81 -6.03 -1.86
CA ILE A 279 -15.08 -4.88 -1.31
C ILE A 279 -15.58 -3.57 -1.92
N ALA A 280 -15.81 -3.53 -3.24
CA ALA A 280 -16.31 -2.34 -3.91
C ALA A 280 -17.71 -1.95 -3.43
N GLU A 281 -18.59 -2.90 -3.17
CA GLU A 281 -19.92 -2.66 -2.58
C GLU A 281 -19.80 -2.06 -1.17
N LEU A 282 -18.95 -2.64 -0.30
CA LEU A 282 -18.72 -2.15 1.05
C LEU A 282 -18.13 -0.73 1.05
N VAL A 283 -17.12 -0.49 0.21
CA VAL A 283 -16.48 0.84 0.08
C VAL A 283 -17.47 1.86 -0.46
N SER A 284 -18.25 1.50 -1.48
CA SER A 284 -19.26 2.40 -2.07
C SER A 284 -20.34 2.78 -1.04
N ALA A 285 -20.86 1.80 -0.29
CA ALA A 285 -21.83 2.04 0.77
C ALA A 285 -21.25 2.90 1.90
N PHE A 286 -19.98 2.67 2.27
CA PHE A 286 -19.28 3.43 3.28
C PHE A 286 -19.02 4.88 2.85
N CYS A 287 -18.71 5.11 1.58
CA CYS A 287 -18.48 6.46 1.04
C CYS A 287 -19.76 7.30 0.90
N VAL A 288 -20.92 6.68 0.76
CA VAL A 288 -22.22 7.37 0.66
C VAL A 288 -22.83 7.64 2.04
N ALA A 289 -22.50 6.86 3.06
CA ALA A 289 -23.00 7.06 4.42
C ALA A 289 -22.54 8.43 4.96
N LYS A 290 -23.53 9.26 5.40
CA LYS A 290 -23.31 10.56 6.04
C LYS A 290 -22.96 10.41 7.52
#